data_ca196fa3f805516ab69d014649334fd8
#
_entry.id   ca196fa3f805516ab69d014649334fd8
#
_cell.length_a   1.000
_cell.length_b   1.000
_cell.length_c   1.000
_cell.angle_alpha   90.00
_cell.angle_beta   90.00
_cell.angle_gamma   90.00
#
_symmetry.space_group_name_H-M   'P 1'
#
loop_
_entity.id
_entity.type
_entity.pdbx_description
1 polymer ?
#
loop_
_entity_poly.entity_id
_entity_poly.type
_entity_poly.pdbx_seq_one_letter_code
_entity_poly.pdbx_strand_id
1 'polypeptide(L)'
;MDDFELYDDLEEDGPSDPISFFAEEIDFEPANPALLRRWIQKVIAHEKAELNFVNYIFCDDTYLLKLNQEYLQHDTLTDIITFPYHDPPVVEGDVFISIDRIHENAHQFGVSFEQELNRVMIHGVLHLCGYEDKDPADKAKMTQKEDEALLLLKTVD
;
A
#
# COMPACT_ATOMS: atom_id res chain seq x y z
N MET A 1 17.87 -22.32 -15.80
CA MET A 1 17.55 -22.04 -15.90
C MET A 1 17.30 -21.72 -15.16
N ASP A 2 17.32 -22.03 -14.10
CA ASP A 2 17.24 -21.08 -14.21
C ASP A 2 16.43 -20.44 -13.18
N ASP A 3 16.42 -19.09 -13.07
CA ASP A 3 15.66 -18.35 -12.09
C ASP A 3 14.21 -18.78 -12.08
N PHE A 4 13.72 -19.11 -13.23
CA PHE A 4 12.33 -19.52 -13.38
C PHE A 4 12.06 -20.80 -12.60
N GLU A 5 12.97 -21.75 -12.65
CA GLU A 5 12.81 -22.99 -11.91
C GLU A 5 12.88 -22.77 -10.42
N LEU A 6 13.71 -21.81 -9.99
CA LEU A 6 13.79 -21.49 -8.57
C LEU A 6 12.49 -20.92 -8.05
N TYR A 7 11.83 -20.08 -8.84
CA TYR A 7 10.53 -19.53 -8.45
C TYR A 7 9.48 -20.63 -8.33
N ASP A 8 9.49 -21.56 -9.26
CA ASP A 8 8.57 -22.69 -9.18
C ASP A 8 8.79 -23.50 -7.92
N ASP A 9 10.05 -23.76 -7.58
CA ASP A 9 10.37 -24.50 -6.37
C ASP A 9 9.87 -23.80 -5.12
N LEU A 10 10.04 -22.48 -5.08
CA LEU A 10 9.59 -21.69 -3.94
C LEU A 10 8.07 -21.73 -3.81
N GLU A 11 7.38 -21.73 -4.94
CA GLU A 11 5.92 -21.79 -4.91
C GLU A 11 5.40 -23.14 -4.46
N GLU A 12 6.18 -24.18 -4.66
CA GLU A 12 5.78 -25.51 -4.20
C GLU A 12 5.68 -25.60 -2.69
N ASP A 13 6.37 -24.70 -1.97
CA ASP A 13 6.32 -24.71 -0.51
C ASP A 13 5.02 -24.13 0.03
N GLY A 14 4.15 -23.66 -0.85
CA GLY A 14 2.86 -23.10 -0.48
C GLY A 14 2.46 -22.00 -1.43
N PRO A 15 1.20 -21.60 -1.40
CA PRO A 15 0.72 -20.53 -2.25
C PRO A 15 1.37 -19.21 -1.85
N SER A 16 1.73 -18.40 -2.85
CA SER A 16 2.23 -17.06 -2.62
C SER A 16 1.14 -16.21 -1.99
N ASP A 17 1.53 -15.41 -1.00
CA ASP A 17 0.58 -14.48 -0.43
C ASP A 17 0.29 -13.38 -1.46
N PRO A 18 -0.98 -13.04 -1.68
CA PRO A 18 -1.31 -11.99 -2.64
C PRO A 18 -0.89 -10.60 -2.19
N ILE A 19 -0.53 -10.43 -0.92
CA ILE A 19 -0.03 -9.15 -0.41
C ILE A 19 1.42 -9.36 0.01
N SER A 20 2.32 -8.61 -0.63
CA SER A 20 3.76 -8.77 -0.40
C SER A 20 4.37 -7.43 0.01
N PHE A 21 5.44 -7.50 0.81
CA PHE A 21 6.15 -6.33 1.29
C PHE A 21 7.61 -6.41 0.85
N PHE A 22 8.09 -5.33 0.25
CA PHE A 22 9.47 -5.21 -0.23
C PHE A 22 10.05 -3.89 0.24
N ALA A 23 11.38 -3.80 0.24
CA ALA A 23 12.08 -2.54 0.51
C ALA A 23 13.10 -2.31 -0.60
N GLU A 24 13.20 -1.08 -1.08
CA GLU A 24 14.16 -0.69 -2.11
C GLU A 24 15.03 0.43 -1.59
N GLU A 25 16.34 0.24 -1.61
CA GLU A 25 17.34 1.24 -1.21
C GLU A 25 17.31 1.56 0.28
N ILE A 26 16.50 0.88 1.06
CA ILE A 26 16.45 1.01 2.51
C ILE A 26 16.26 -0.36 3.13
N ASP A 27 16.45 -0.45 4.43
CA ASP A 27 16.19 -1.66 5.19
C ASP A 27 14.98 -1.39 6.07
N PHE A 28 13.83 -1.91 5.66
CA PHE A 28 12.58 -1.68 6.37
C PHE A 28 11.64 -2.87 6.22
N GLU A 29 10.97 -3.19 7.31
CA GLU A 29 9.91 -4.20 7.33
C GLU A 29 8.84 -3.70 8.28
N PRO A 30 7.54 -3.76 7.87
CA PRO A 30 6.48 -3.30 8.76
C PRO A 30 6.36 -4.23 9.97
N ALA A 31 5.99 -3.66 11.11
CA ALA A 31 5.72 -4.45 12.30
C ALA A 31 4.51 -5.33 12.03
N ASN A 32 4.59 -6.58 12.44
CA ASN A 32 3.48 -7.55 12.36
C ASN A 32 2.89 -7.66 10.95
N PRO A 33 3.71 -8.08 9.97
CA PRO A 33 3.23 -8.14 8.58
C PRO A 33 2.07 -9.10 8.38
N ALA A 34 2.00 -10.18 9.14
CA ALA A 34 0.90 -11.13 9.01
C ALA A 34 -0.44 -10.49 9.38
N LEU A 35 -0.45 -9.67 10.44
CA LEU A 35 -1.66 -8.96 10.83
C LEU A 35 -2.08 -7.97 9.76
N LEU A 36 -1.12 -7.25 9.18
CA LEU A 36 -1.41 -6.28 8.13
C LEU A 36 -1.99 -6.96 6.90
N ARG A 37 -1.48 -8.13 6.52
CA ARG A 37 -2.04 -8.89 5.40
C ARG A 37 -3.48 -9.26 5.65
N ARG A 38 -3.78 -9.77 6.84
CA ARG A 38 -5.17 -10.14 7.18
C ARG A 38 -6.08 -8.93 7.17
N TRP A 39 -5.60 -7.81 7.70
CA TRP A 39 -6.37 -6.57 7.72
C TRP A 39 -6.70 -6.08 6.31
N ILE A 40 -5.67 -6.01 5.45
CA ILE A 40 -5.85 -5.51 4.08
C ILE A 40 -6.82 -6.41 3.32
N GLN A 41 -6.69 -7.73 3.47
CA GLN A 41 -7.62 -8.66 2.84
C GLN A 41 -9.04 -8.44 3.32
N LYS A 42 -9.21 -8.17 4.63
CA LYS A 42 -10.52 -7.93 5.20
C LYS A 42 -11.14 -6.64 4.66
N VAL A 43 -10.33 -5.59 4.51
CA VAL A 43 -10.81 -4.33 3.93
C VAL A 43 -11.25 -4.54 2.49
N ILE A 44 -10.45 -5.25 1.70
CA ILE A 44 -10.79 -5.52 0.29
C ILE A 44 -12.10 -6.30 0.19
N ALA A 45 -12.27 -7.31 1.05
CA ALA A 45 -13.51 -8.08 1.07
C ALA A 45 -14.69 -7.22 1.49
N HIS A 46 -14.49 -6.33 2.45
CA HIS A 46 -15.52 -5.42 2.92
C HIS A 46 -15.97 -4.47 1.81
N GLU A 47 -15.04 -4.09 0.93
CA GLU A 47 -15.35 -3.25 -0.22
C GLU A 47 -15.94 -4.05 -1.39
N LYS A 48 -16.10 -5.35 -1.23
CA LYS A 48 -16.65 -6.25 -2.25
C LYS A 48 -15.79 -6.25 -3.52
N ALA A 49 -14.50 -6.04 -3.34
CA ALA A 49 -13.51 -6.06 -4.42
C ALA A 49 -12.87 -7.44 -4.49
N GLU A 50 -12.21 -7.71 -5.60
CA GLU A 50 -11.54 -8.99 -5.85
C GLU A 50 -10.04 -8.78 -5.81
N LEU A 51 -9.36 -9.45 -4.88
CA LEU A 51 -7.91 -9.30 -4.70
C LEU A 51 -7.15 -10.24 -5.61
N ASN A 52 -6.37 -9.68 -6.55
CA ASN A 52 -5.38 -10.45 -7.29
C ASN A 52 -4.03 -10.36 -6.59
N PHE A 53 -3.43 -9.16 -6.52
CA PHE A 53 -2.23 -8.97 -5.71
C PHE A 53 -2.02 -7.50 -5.42
N VAL A 54 -1.31 -7.23 -4.33
CA VAL A 54 -0.81 -5.90 -3.99
C VAL A 54 0.62 -6.07 -3.51
N ASN A 55 1.55 -5.38 -4.15
CA ASN A 55 2.93 -5.31 -3.71
C ASN A 55 3.18 -3.95 -3.10
N TYR A 56 3.60 -3.94 -1.83
CA TYR A 56 4.04 -2.71 -1.17
C TYR A 56 5.55 -2.64 -1.26
N ILE A 57 6.06 -1.53 -1.78
CA ILE A 57 7.49 -1.29 -1.89
C ILE A 57 7.81 -0.07 -1.05
N PHE A 58 8.51 -0.29 0.06
CA PHE A 58 8.92 0.79 0.96
C PHE A 58 10.26 1.33 0.50
N CYS A 59 10.39 2.65 0.48
CA CYS A 59 11.57 3.31 -0.05
C CYS A 59 11.80 4.63 0.67
N ASP A 60 12.77 5.42 0.21
CA ASP A 60 13.03 6.75 0.76
C ASP A 60 12.52 7.83 -0.18
N ASP A 61 12.67 9.09 0.26
CA ASP A 61 12.23 10.25 -0.52
C ASP A 61 12.90 10.31 -1.89
N THR A 62 14.19 10.02 -1.94
CA THR A 62 14.95 10.11 -3.19
C THR A 62 14.42 9.13 -4.21
N TYR A 63 14.15 7.91 -3.79
CA TYR A 63 13.62 6.87 -4.67
C TYR A 63 12.24 7.24 -5.19
N LEU A 64 11.38 7.69 -4.29
CA LEU A 64 9.99 8.00 -4.66
C LEU A 64 9.91 9.23 -5.55
N LEU A 65 10.76 10.24 -5.29
CA LEU A 65 10.83 11.43 -6.12
C LEU A 65 11.25 11.07 -7.53
N LYS A 66 12.23 10.17 -7.67
CA LYS A 66 12.69 9.73 -8.98
C LYS A 66 11.58 9.03 -9.75
N LEU A 67 10.81 8.16 -9.08
CA LEU A 67 9.66 7.51 -9.69
C LEU A 67 8.63 8.54 -10.15
N ASN A 68 8.39 9.54 -9.31
CA ASN A 68 7.40 10.57 -9.61
C ASN A 68 7.81 11.36 -10.86
N GLN A 69 9.11 11.68 -10.97
CA GLN A 69 9.65 12.38 -12.13
C GLN A 69 9.58 11.52 -13.40
N GLU A 70 9.98 10.25 -13.29
CA GLU A 70 10.08 9.37 -14.47
C GLU A 70 8.73 8.94 -15.01
N TYR A 71 7.79 8.61 -14.14
CA TYR A 71 6.54 7.97 -14.57
C TYR A 71 5.34 8.88 -14.52
N LEU A 72 5.34 9.90 -13.66
CA LEU A 72 4.21 10.81 -13.51
C LEU A 72 4.56 12.23 -13.94
N GLN A 73 5.83 12.49 -14.27
CA GLN A 73 6.33 13.79 -14.72
C GLN A 73 6.04 14.88 -13.70
N HIS A 74 6.06 14.53 -12.44
CA HIS A 74 5.90 15.46 -11.33
C HIS A 74 7.23 15.61 -10.61
N ASP A 75 7.47 16.77 -10.03
CA ASP A 75 8.73 17.08 -9.37
C ASP A 75 8.48 17.52 -7.94
N THR A 76 7.57 16.83 -7.25
CA THR A 76 7.22 17.14 -5.88
C THR A 76 7.34 15.89 -5.02
N LEU A 77 7.66 16.10 -3.75
CA LEU A 77 7.66 14.99 -2.79
C LEU A 77 6.23 14.53 -2.55
N THR A 78 6.04 13.23 -2.52
CA THR A 78 4.78 12.62 -2.15
C THR A 78 5.07 11.45 -1.22
N ASP A 79 4.08 11.03 -0.45
CA ASP A 79 4.26 9.91 0.45
C ASP A 79 3.97 8.57 -0.21
N ILE A 80 3.19 8.56 -1.29
CA ILE A 80 2.73 7.32 -1.90
C ILE A 80 2.54 7.49 -3.40
N ILE A 81 2.89 6.44 -4.15
CA ILE A 81 2.54 6.33 -5.57
C ILE A 81 1.93 4.96 -5.78
N THR A 82 0.76 4.91 -6.40
CA THR A 82 0.04 3.67 -6.66
C THR A 82 -0.03 3.43 -8.16
N PHE A 83 0.40 2.24 -8.59
CA PHE A 83 0.34 1.82 -9.99
C PHE A 83 -0.70 0.70 -10.11
N PRO A 84 -1.90 1.00 -10.61
CA PRO A 84 -2.91 -0.04 -10.84
C PRO A 84 -2.62 -0.78 -12.13
N TYR A 85 -2.83 -2.09 -12.12
CA TYR A 85 -2.66 -2.93 -13.30
C TYR A 85 -3.98 -3.52 -13.78
N HIS A 86 -5.07 -3.19 -13.10
CA HIS A 86 -6.40 -3.64 -13.49
C HIS A 86 -7.42 -2.61 -13.03
N ASP A 87 -8.56 -2.57 -13.71
CA ASP A 87 -9.66 -1.68 -13.32
C ASP A 87 -10.41 -2.24 -12.12
N PRO A 88 -10.97 -1.35 -11.27
CA PRO A 88 -11.85 -1.82 -10.21
C PRO A 88 -13.03 -2.61 -10.81
N PRO A 89 -13.57 -3.60 -10.12
CA PRO A 89 -13.33 -3.95 -8.72
C PRO A 89 -12.19 -4.94 -8.47
N VAL A 90 -11.32 -5.16 -9.45
CA VAL A 90 -10.17 -6.05 -9.28
C VAL A 90 -9.02 -5.24 -8.71
N VAL A 91 -8.47 -5.71 -7.59
CA VAL A 91 -7.38 -5.05 -6.88
C VAL A 91 -6.07 -5.71 -7.29
N GLU A 92 -5.28 -4.98 -8.06
CA GLU A 92 -4.01 -5.47 -8.58
C GLU A 92 -3.10 -4.28 -8.83
N GLY A 93 -1.98 -4.25 -8.12
CA GLY A 93 -1.08 -3.12 -8.32
C GLY A 93 0.13 -3.11 -7.40
N ASP A 94 1.01 -2.13 -7.67
CA ASP A 94 2.17 -1.82 -6.85
C ASP A 94 1.93 -0.51 -6.12
N VAL A 95 2.30 -0.48 -4.84
CA VAL A 95 2.13 0.68 -3.97
C VAL A 95 3.49 1.02 -3.39
N PHE A 96 4.05 2.15 -3.80
CA PHE A 96 5.34 2.64 -3.32
C PHE A 96 5.11 3.67 -2.23
N ILE A 97 5.78 3.52 -1.10
CA ILE A 97 5.61 4.40 0.06
C ILE A 97 6.97 4.86 0.55
N SER A 98 7.14 6.19 0.71
CA SER A 98 8.37 6.75 1.29
C SER A 98 8.27 6.73 2.80
N ILE A 99 9.17 5.97 3.42
CA ILE A 99 9.23 5.89 4.89
C ILE A 99 9.61 7.25 5.49
N ASP A 100 10.45 8.02 4.78
CA ASP A 100 10.78 9.36 5.21
C ASP A 100 9.54 10.23 5.35
N ARG A 101 8.66 10.16 4.36
CA ARG A 101 7.42 10.96 4.39
C ARG A 101 6.48 10.48 5.47
N ILE A 102 6.46 9.18 5.75
CA ILE A 102 5.63 8.67 6.84
C ILE A 102 6.09 9.25 8.18
N HIS A 103 7.40 9.27 8.43
CA HIS A 103 7.95 9.85 9.67
C HIS A 103 7.59 11.33 9.78
N GLU A 104 7.79 12.10 8.69
CA GLU A 104 7.50 13.53 8.69
C GLU A 104 6.01 13.79 8.89
N ASN A 105 5.17 13.07 8.17
CA ASN A 105 3.71 13.25 8.28
C ASN A 105 3.21 12.89 9.67
N ALA A 106 3.72 11.79 10.24
CA ALA A 106 3.33 11.38 11.58
C ALA A 106 3.66 12.46 12.60
N HIS A 107 4.86 13.03 12.49
CA HIS A 107 5.28 14.10 13.38
C HIS A 107 4.38 15.33 13.21
N GLN A 108 4.12 15.71 11.97
CA GLN A 108 3.32 16.88 11.65
C GLN A 108 1.87 16.74 12.12
N PHE A 109 1.31 15.54 11.99
CA PHE A 109 -0.08 15.28 12.37
C PHE A 109 -0.25 14.88 13.83
N GLY A 110 0.86 14.71 14.57
CA GLY A 110 0.79 14.33 15.97
C GLY A 110 0.28 12.92 16.20
N VAL A 111 0.60 12.00 15.29
CA VAL A 111 0.21 10.59 15.42
C VAL A 111 1.47 9.74 15.42
N SER A 112 1.32 8.44 15.74
CA SER A 112 2.46 7.54 15.74
C SER A 112 2.86 7.19 14.31
N PHE A 113 4.11 6.73 14.16
CA PHE A 113 4.58 6.24 12.87
C PHE A 113 3.67 5.15 12.33
N GLU A 114 3.29 4.19 13.18
CA GLU A 114 2.45 3.08 12.74
C GLU A 114 1.06 3.53 12.33
N GLN A 115 0.49 4.50 13.06
CA GLN A 115 -0.82 5.03 12.68
C GLN A 115 -0.80 5.66 11.30
N GLU A 116 0.23 6.45 11.02
CA GLU A 116 0.35 7.09 9.70
C GLU A 116 0.65 6.06 8.62
N LEU A 117 1.55 5.12 8.89
CA LEU A 117 1.86 4.07 7.91
C LEU A 117 0.62 3.28 7.54
N ASN A 118 -0.16 2.87 8.54
CA ASN A 118 -1.38 2.09 8.29
C ASN A 118 -2.38 2.88 7.44
N ARG A 119 -2.52 4.18 7.74
CA ARG A 119 -3.44 5.03 6.96
C ARG A 119 -2.99 5.14 5.50
N VAL A 120 -1.70 5.35 5.27
CA VAL A 120 -1.18 5.49 3.92
C VAL A 120 -1.25 4.18 3.16
N MET A 121 -0.95 3.05 3.84
CA MET A 121 -1.05 1.74 3.21
C MET A 121 -2.47 1.46 2.72
N ILE A 122 -3.46 1.76 3.56
CA ILE A 122 -4.84 1.46 3.18
C ILE A 122 -5.38 2.47 2.16
N HIS A 123 -4.85 3.70 2.17
CA HIS A 123 -5.16 4.70 1.15
C HIS A 123 -4.86 4.15 -0.24
N GLY A 124 -3.70 3.54 -0.41
CA GLY A 124 -3.32 2.95 -1.70
C GLY A 124 -4.27 1.84 -2.13
N VAL A 125 -4.65 0.97 -1.21
CA VAL A 125 -5.61 -0.10 -1.51
C VAL A 125 -6.98 0.48 -1.89
N LEU A 126 -7.42 1.53 -1.20
CA LEU A 126 -8.71 2.15 -1.51
C LEU A 126 -8.69 2.78 -2.91
N HIS A 127 -7.56 3.34 -3.33
CA HIS A 127 -7.40 3.78 -4.72
C HIS A 127 -7.58 2.61 -5.68
N LEU A 128 -6.98 1.47 -5.38
CA LEU A 128 -7.12 0.29 -6.22
C LEU A 128 -8.55 -0.23 -6.25
N CYS A 129 -9.32 0.04 -5.20
CA CYS A 129 -10.75 -0.29 -5.15
C CYS A 129 -11.61 0.71 -5.92
N GLY A 130 -11.04 1.83 -6.36
CA GLY A 130 -11.75 2.79 -7.18
C GLY A 130 -12.03 4.13 -6.54
N TYR A 131 -11.63 4.34 -5.30
CA TYR A 131 -11.84 5.63 -4.64
C TYR A 131 -10.81 6.65 -5.14
N GLU A 132 -11.29 7.86 -5.41
CA GLU A 132 -10.43 8.96 -5.84
C GLU A 132 -10.19 9.91 -4.69
N ASP A 133 -9.29 10.90 -4.91
CA ASP A 133 -9.02 11.89 -3.87
C ASP A 133 -8.67 13.26 -4.47
N LYS A 134 -9.22 13.57 -5.65
CA LYS A 134 -8.85 14.78 -6.39
C LYS A 134 -9.64 16.00 -5.96
N ASP A 135 -10.96 15.88 -5.87
CA ASP A 135 -11.80 17.02 -5.48
C ASP A 135 -12.19 16.90 -4.01
N PRO A 136 -12.78 17.95 -3.41
CA PRO A 136 -13.12 17.92 -1.99
C PRO A 136 -14.08 16.80 -1.59
N ALA A 137 -15.05 16.46 -2.43
CA ALA A 137 -15.99 15.39 -2.13
C ALA A 137 -15.29 14.05 -2.12
N ASP A 138 -14.42 13.80 -3.11
CA ASP A 138 -13.65 12.58 -3.17
C ASP A 138 -12.69 12.45 -1.99
N LYS A 139 -12.06 13.54 -1.61
CA LYS A 139 -11.14 13.53 -0.45
C LYS A 139 -11.89 13.20 0.83
N ALA A 140 -13.08 13.77 1.01
CA ALA A 140 -13.89 13.48 2.19
C ALA A 140 -14.30 12.02 2.22
N LYS A 141 -14.69 11.46 1.08
CA LYS A 141 -15.06 10.06 0.98
C LYS A 141 -13.86 9.15 1.27
N MET A 142 -12.70 9.49 0.71
CA MET A 142 -11.48 8.73 0.95
C MET A 142 -11.13 8.72 2.43
N THR A 143 -11.18 9.89 3.08
CA THR A 143 -10.90 9.98 4.51
C THR A 143 -11.87 9.14 5.33
N GLN A 144 -13.15 9.18 4.98
CA GLN A 144 -14.16 8.35 5.64
C GLN A 144 -13.82 6.87 5.52
N LYS A 145 -13.43 6.44 4.32
CA LYS A 145 -13.09 5.04 4.08
C LYS A 145 -11.82 4.63 4.81
N GLU A 146 -10.84 5.52 4.87
CA GLU A 146 -9.63 5.27 5.66
C GLU A 146 -9.97 5.09 7.13
N ASP A 147 -10.82 5.95 7.66
CA ASP A 147 -11.22 5.87 9.07
C ASP A 147 -11.95 4.56 9.35
N GLU A 148 -12.86 4.14 8.45
CA GLU A 148 -13.56 2.88 8.59
C GLU A 148 -12.59 1.70 8.58
N ALA A 149 -11.62 1.74 7.67
CA ALA A 149 -10.63 0.67 7.56
C ALA A 149 -9.75 0.59 8.80
N LEU A 150 -9.36 1.74 9.35
CA LEU A 150 -8.54 1.77 10.56
C LEU A 150 -9.31 1.21 11.78
N LEU A 151 -10.62 1.45 11.84
CA LEU A 151 -11.46 0.83 12.87
C LEU A 151 -11.50 -0.67 12.69
N LEU A 152 -11.56 -1.12 11.45
CA LEU A 152 -11.59 -2.56 11.13
C LEU A 152 -10.31 -3.25 11.57
N LEU A 153 -9.18 -2.55 11.52
CA LEU A 153 -7.89 -3.09 11.96
C LEU A 153 -7.96 -3.54 13.42
N LYS A 154 -8.69 -2.82 14.25
CA LYS A 154 -8.80 -3.15 15.66
C LYS A 154 -9.53 -4.47 15.91
N THR A 155 -10.24 -4.98 14.92
CA THR A 155 -11.00 -6.22 15.04
C THR A 155 -10.25 -7.44 14.50
N VAL A 156 -9.07 -7.24 13.93
CA VAL A 156 -8.28 -8.32 13.32
C VAL A 156 -7.35 -8.91 14.37
N ASP A 157 -7.33 -10.25 14.44
CA ASP A 157 -6.48 -11.00 15.37
C ASP A 157 -5.16 -11.39 14.74
#